data_447ec604234f04e1a381f676faa9022d
#
_entry.id   447ec604234f04e1a381f676faa9022d
#
_cell.length_a   1.000
_cell.length_b   1.000
_cell.length_c   1.000
_cell.angle_alpha   90.00
_cell.angle_beta   90.00
_cell.angle_gamma   90.00
#
_symmetry.space_group_name_H-M   'P 1'
#
loop_
_entity.id
_entity.type
_entity.pdbx_description
1 polymer ?
#
loop_
_entity_poly.entity_id
_entity_poly.type
_entity_poly.pdbx_seq_one_letter_code
_entity_poly.pdbx_strand_id
1 'polypeptide(L)'
;RIALEATGVYHRLLTQLAHEAGHPLFLLDGYKLSHYRDGVGTRAKTDQADARLILRYLTRERDELKPWIPPHDALYRIQSLMRRRAALVQTRVALNQSLRDIPQLKQVAKQLDQNIRRVEQLIVQRLKQALAEVGWYGDAQRCDAIEGIGELTSMALANTFHRGRFRSSDAFIAYLGMDVKVRDSGTQKGRRKLTKKGDPELRRLLYNAAMAARKTTAWKGLYNTYLA
;
A
#
# COMPACT_ATOMS: atom_id res chain seq x y z
N ARG A 1 -27.57 2.34 9.44
CA ARG A 1 -26.10 2.23 9.48
C ARG A 1 -25.69 0.92 8.88
N ILE A 2 -24.61 0.93 8.10
CA ILE A 2 -24.07 -0.24 7.42
C ILE A 2 -22.59 -0.38 7.85
N ALA A 3 -22.17 -1.59 8.19
CA ALA A 3 -20.76 -1.90 8.38
C ALA A 3 -20.38 -3.09 7.50
N LEU A 4 -19.19 -3.03 6.90
CA LEU A 4 -18.65 -4.10 6.09
C LEU A 4 -17.14 -4.16 6.15
N GLU A 5 -16.59 -5.33 5.87
CA GLU A 5 -15.14 -5.53 5.79
C GLU A 5 -14.61 -5.08 4.43
N ALA A 6 -13.45 -4.42 4.44
CA ALA A 6 -12.75 -4.00 3.24
C ALA A 6 -12.09 -5.20 2.53
N THR A 7 -12.83 -5.90 1.69
CA THR A 7 -12.32 -7.06 0.95
C THR A 7 -12.04 -6.71 -0.51
N GLY A 8 -10.76 -6.56 -0.86
CA GLY A 8 -10.31 -6.31 -2.23
C GLY A 8 -11.01 -5.13 -2.90
N VAL A 9 -11.69 -5.38 -4.02
CA VAL A 9 -12.47 -4.37 -4.77
C VAL A 9 -13.99 -4.58 -4.63
N TYR A 10 -14.42 -5.69 -4.06
CA TYR A 10 -15.81 -6.12 -4.06
C TYR A 10 -16.73 -5.20 -3.24
N HIS A 11 -16.22 -4.58 -2.19
CA HIS A 11 -16.98 -3.65 -1.35
C HIS A 11 -17.30 -2.31 -2.04
N ARG A 12 -16.58 -1.92 -3.10
CA ARG A 12 -16.60 -0.55 -3.66
C ARG A 12 -17.97 -0.11 -4.14
N LEU A 13 -18.64 -0.95 -4.94
CA LEU A 13 -19.97 -0.60 -5.46
C LEU A 13 -20.97 -0.44 -4.33
N LEU A 14 -20.99 -1.36 -3.38
CA LEU A 14 -21.90 -1.30 -2.23
C LEU A 14 -21.62 -0.06 -1.36
N THR A 15 -20.34 0.28 -1.12
CA THR A 15 -19.98 1.47 -0.33
C THR A 15 -20.45 2.75 -1.01
N GLN A 16 -20.31 2.84 -2.33
CA GLN A 16 -20.74 3.99 -3.10
C GLN A 16 -22.27 4.13 -3.07
N LEU A 17 -23.00 3.07 -3.40
CA LEU A 17 -24.47 3.08 -3.40
C LEU A 17 -25.04 3.40 -2.01
N ALA A 18 -24.47 2.84 -0.95
CA ALA A 18 -24.90 3.12 0.42
C ALA A 18 -24.64 4.58 0.82
N HIS A 19 -23.52 5.15 0.39
CA HIS A 19 -23.20 6.56 0.63
C HIS A 19 -24.16 7.50 -0.13
N GLU A 20 -24.40 7.24 -1.42
CA GLU A 20 -25.34 7.98 -2.26
C GLU A 20 -26.78 7.92 -1.71
N ALA A 21 -27.16 6.79 -1.11
CA ALA A 21 -28.43 6.63 -0.43
C ALA A 21 -28.49 7.29 0.98
N GLY A 22 -27.44 8.03 1.38
CA GLY A 22 -27.39 8.73 2.66
C GLY A 22 -27.20 7.82 3.90
N HIS A 23 -26.82 6.55 3.72
CA HIS A 23 -26.60 5.65 4.84
C HIS A 23 -25.20 5.85 5.46
N PRO A 24 -25.11 6.11 6.78
CA PRO A 24 -23.81 6.07 7.47
C PRO A 24 -23.18 4.70 7.34
N LEU A 25 -22.02 4.65 6.66
CA LEU A 25 -21.29 3.43 6.36
C LEU A 25 -19.95 3.41 7.09
N PHE A 26 -19.60 2.25 7.64
CA PHE A 26 -18.35 2.01 8.35
C PHE A 26 -17.57 0.90 7.65
N LEU A 27 -16.41 1.23 7.10
CA LEU A 27 -15.53 0.27 6.44
C LEU A 27 -14.53 -0.25 7.46
N LEU A 28 -14.63 -1.54 7.78
CA LEU A 28 -13.83 -2.18 8.81
C LEU A 28 -12.55 -2.78 8.21
N ASP A 29 -11.45 -2.65 8.94
CA ASP A 29 -10.18 -3.27 8.59
C ASP A 29 -10.20 -4.76 8.95
N GLY A 30 -9.96 -5.62 7.96
CA GLY A 30 -10.00 -7.08 8.14
C GLY A 30 -8.96 -7.61 9.15
N TYR A 31 -7.80 -6.95 9.29
CA TYR A 31 -6.81 -7.31 10.28
C TYR A 31 -7.31 -7.04 11.71
N LYS A 32 -7.91 -5.87 11.94
CA LYS A 32 -8.52 -5.53 13.23
C LYS A 32 -9.67 -6.47 13.55
N LEU A 33 -10.52 -6.76 12.56
CA LEU A 33 -11.66 -7.66 12.73
C LEU A 33 -11.23 -9.10 13.05
N SER A 34 -10.13 -9.58 12.44
CA SER A 34 -9.54 -10.89 12.77
C SER A 34 -9.07 -10.95 14.22
N HIS A 35 -8.33 -9.95 14.70
CA HIS A 35 -7.89 -9.91 16.09
C HIS A 35 -9.05 -9.75 17.09
N TYR A 36 -10.10 -9.01 16.69
CA TYR A 36 -11.30 -8.91 17.50
C TYR A 36 -12.02 -10.25 17.60
N ARG A 37 -12.07 -11.03 16.51
CA ARG A 37 -12.59 -12.42 16.51
C ARG A 37 -11.85 -13.29 17.51
N ASP A 38 -10.52 -13.26 17.49
CA ASP A 38 -9.68 -14.02 18.43
C ASP A 38 -9.95 -13.60 19.88
N GLY A 39 -10.05 -12.29 20.15
CA GLY A 39 -10.33 -11.74 21.46
C GLY A 39 -11.71 -12.08 22.04
N VAL A 40 -12.72 -12.27 21.18
CA VAL A 40 -14.07 -12.69 21.61
C VAL A 40 -14.30 -14.20 21.58
N GLY A 41 -13.26 -14.99 21.21
CA GLY A 41 -13.28 -16.46 21.27
C GLY A 41 -14.14 -17.12 20.20
N THR A 42 -14.52 -16.41 19.11
CA THR A 42 -15.33 -16.98 18.03
C THR A 42 -14.45 -17.82 17.10
N ARG A 43 -14.68 -19.13 17.07
CA ARG A 43 -13.91 -20.09 16.23
C ARG A 43 -14.50 -20.30 14.84
N ALA A 44 -15.82 -20.14 14.69
CA ALA A 44 -16.50 -20.37 13.42
C ALA A 44 -16.17 -19.27 12.41
N LYS A 45 -15.80 -19.66 11.20
CA LYS A 45 -15.59 -18.77 10.06
C LYS A 45 -16.61 -19.13 8.97
N THR A 46 -17.78 -18.54 9.08
CA THR A 46 -18.88 -18.63 8.12
C THR A 46 -19.42 -17.22 7.88
N ASP A 47 -20.05 -16.97 6.75
CA ASP A 47 -20.60 -15.65 6.41
C ASP A 47 -21.56 -15.14 7.50
N GLN A 48 -22.36 -16.05 8.08
CA GLN A 48 -23.27 -15.70 9.18
C GLN A 48 -22.52 -15.33 10.47
N ALA A 49 -21.44 -16.05 10.81
CA ALA A 49 -20.61 -15.74 11.98
C ALA A 49 -19.87 -14.41 11.76
N ASP A 50 -19.39 -14.16 10.54
CA ASP A 50 -18.71 -12.93 10.17
C ASP A 50 -19.67 -11.73 10.21
N ALA A 51 -20.89 -11.85 9.71
CA ALA A 51 -21.92 -10.82 9.82
C ALA A 51 -22.25 -10.47 11.29
N ARG A 52 -22.40 -11.48 12.16
CA ARG A 52 -22.61 -11.27 13.60
C ARG A 52 -21.41 -10.60 14.29
N LEU A 53 -20.20 -10.97 13.88
CA LEU A 53 -18.98 -10.34 14.40
C LEU A 53 -18.89 -8.86 14.01
N ILE A 54 -19.19 -8.54 12.74
CA ILE A 54 -19.24 -7.17 12.23
C ILE A 54 -20.30 -6.35 12.99
N LEU A 55 -21.49 -6.89 13.20
CA LEU A 55 -22.55 -6.23 13.96
C LEU A 55 -22.10 -5.98 15.41
N ARG A 56 -21.49 -6.97 16.06
CA ARG A 56 -20.95 -6.83 17.43
C ARG A 56 -19.87 -5.77 17.51
N TYR A 57 -18.95 -5.75 16.53
CA TYR A 57 -17.88 -4.77 16.43
C TYR A 57 -18.46 -3.36 16.26
N LEU A 58 -19.37 -3.16 15.30
CA LEU A 58 -20.07 -1.89 15.08
C LEU A 58 -20.80 -1.38 16.32
N THR A 59 -21.40 -2.27 17.09
CA THR A 59 -22.18 -1.89 18.29
C THR A 59 -21.27 -1.48 19.45
N ARG A 60 -20.17 -2.19 19.65
CA ARG A 60 -19.29 -1.99 20.82
C ARG A 60 -18.22 -0.94 20.61
N GLU A 61 -17.67 -0.86 19.39
CA GLU A 61 -16.56 0.04 19.07
C GLU A 61 -17.05 1.30 18.33
N ARG A 62 -18.34 1.60 18.42
CA ARG A 62 -19.01 2.66 17.64
C ARG A 62 -18.33 4.02 17.75
N ASP A 63 -17.92 4.40 18.97
CA ASP A 63 -17.37 5.73 19.25
C ASP A 63 -15.95 5.90 18.69
N GLU A 64 -15.25 4.79 18.44
CA GLU A 64 -13.94 4.74 17.80
C GLU A 64 -14.03 4.73 16.25
N LEU A 65 -15.22 4.44 15.70
CA LEU A 65 -15.42 4.30 14.25
C LEU A 65 -15.78 5.63 13.61
N LYS A 66 -15.13 5.90 12.49
CA LYS A 66 -15.46 7.06 11.65
C LYS A 66 -16.28 6.61 10.46
N PRO A 67 -17.37 7.34 10.11
CA PRO A 67 -18.10 7.07 8.88
C PRO A 67 -17.15 7.13 7.68
N TRP A 68 -17.34 6.18 6.76
CA TRP A 68 -16.60 6.17 5.51
C TRP A 68 -17.06 7.32 4.62
N ILE A 69 -16.12 8.02 4.05
CA ILE A 69 -16.33 9.09 3.05
C ILE A 69 -15.69 8.59 1.76
N PRO A 70 -16.35 8.71 0.60
CA PRO A 70 -15.77 8.30 -0.67
C PRO A 70 -14.47 9.07 -0.91
N PRO A 71 -13.36 8.35 -1.17
CA PRO A 71 -12.14 9.00 -1.56
C PRO A 71 -12.27 9.59 -2.96
N HIS A 72 -11.46 10.57 -3.29
CA HIS A 72 -11.42 11.14 -4.63
C HIS A 72 -11.19 10.04 -5.69
N ASP A 73 -11.94 10.06 -6.79
CA ASP A 73 -11.90 9.00 -7.82
C ASP A 73 -10.49 8.77 -8.38
N ALA A 74 -9.69 9.82 -8.48
CA ALA A 74 -8.29 9.72 -8.90
C ALA A 74 -7.46 8.79 -8.01
N LEU A 75 -7.73 8.71 -6.70
CA LEU A 75 -7.03 7.80 -5.79
C LEU A 75 -7.21 6.34 -6.20
N TYR A 76 -8.42 5.96 -6.56
CA TYR A 76 -8.70 4.60 -7.03
C TYR A 76 -8.02 4.32 -8.37
N ARG A 77 -8.07 5.28 -9.31
CA ARG A 77 -7.44 5.16 -10.63
C ARG A 77 -5.92 5.02 -10.50
N ILE A 78 -5.28 5.89 -9.74
CA ILE A 78 -3.83 5.88 -9.52
C ILE A 78 -3.42 4.58 -8.82
N GLN A 79 -4.12 4.18 -7.76
CA GLN A 79 -3.83 2.94 -7.05
C GLN A 79 -3.98 1.69 -7.95
N SER A 80 -5.01 1.67 -8.81
CA SER A 80 -5.22 0.59 -9.77
C SER A 80 -4.07 0.48 -10.76
N LEU A 81 -3.59 1.61 -11.30
CA LEU A 81 -2.44 1.65 -12.21
C LEU A 81 -1.16 1.15 -11.51
N MET A 82 -0.92 1.58 -10.28
CA MET A 82 0.24 1.14 -9.51
C MET A 82 0.24 -0.37 -9.25
N ARG A 83 -0.91 -0.94 -8.85
CA ARG A 83 -1.06 -2.39 -8.65
C ARG A 83 -0.82 -3.19 -9.93
N ARG A 84 -1.36 -2.72 -11.06
CA ARG A 84 -1.15 -3.38 -12.36
C ARG A 84 0.31 -3.34 -12.78
N ARG A 85 0.98 -2.20 -12.57
CA ARG A 85 2.42 -2.10 -12.83
C ARG A 85 3.21 -3.06 -11.95
N ALA A 86 2.91 -3.15 -10.65
CA ALA A 86 3.58 -4.08 -9.75
C ALA A 86 3.41 -5.54 -10.21
N ALA A 87 2.20 -5.93 -10.62
CA ALA A 87 1.93 -7.26 -11.17
C ALA A 87 2.73 -7.52 -12.45
N LEU A 88 2.78 -6.56 -13.38
CA LEU A 88 3.58 -6.68 -14.61
C LEU A 88 5.07 -6.89 -14.31
N VAL A 89 5.63 -6.14 -13.37
CA VAL A 89 7.04 -6.28 -12.97
C VAL A 89 7.29 -7.67 -12.39
N GLN A 90 6.41 -8.16 -11.51
CA GLN A 90 6.53 -9.51 -10.92
C GLN A 90 6.45 -10.60 -12.00
N THR A 91 5.48 -10.51 -12.91
CA THR A 91 5.33 -11.44 -14.04
C THR A 91 6.55 -11.42 -14.94
N ARG A 92 7.07 -10.24 -15.28
CA ARG A 92 8.25 -10.07 -16.12
C ARG A 92 9.49 -10.72 -15.48
N VAL A 93 9.68 -10.52 -14.18
CA VAL A 93 10.80 -11.13 -13.43
C VAL A 93 10.66 -12.66 -13.43
N ALA A 94 9.47 -13.18 -13.13
CA ALA A 94 9.20 -14.61 -13.12
C ALA A 94 9.42 -15.25 -14.49
N LEU A 95 8.94 -14.62 -15.58
CA LEU A 95 9.15 -15.09 -16.95
C LEU A 95 10.64 -15.10 -17.31
N ASN A 96 11.36 -14.02 -17.04
CA ASN A 96 12.78 -13.94 -17.32
C ASN A 96 13.60 -15.00 -16.55
N GLN A 97 13.19 -15.35 -15.33
CA GLN A 97 13.82 -16.39 -14.55
C GLN A 97 13.52 -17.79 -15.13
N SER A 98 12.24 -18.04 -15.47
CA SER A 98 11.81 -19.35 -15.97
C SER A 98 12.33 -19.69 -17.37
N LEU A 99 12.65 -18.67 -18.19
CA LEU A 99 13.14 -18.86 -19.57
C LEU A 99 14.67 -18.73 -19.70
N ARG A 100 15.36 -18.51 -18.57
CA ARG A 100 16.79 -18.18 -18.57
C ARG A 100 17.66 -19.29 -19.18
N ASP A 101 17.31 -20.53 -18.91
CA ASP A 101 18.11 -21.71 -19.23
C ASP A 101 17.72 -22.36 -20.58
N ILE A 102 16.87 -21.70 -21.38
CA ILE A 102 16.38 -22.19 -22.68
C ILE A 102 16.90 -21.29 -23.79
N PRO A 103 18.09 -21.55 -24.38
CA PRO A 103 18.70 -20.70 -25.41
C PRO A 103 17.79 -20.47 -26.64
N GLN A 104 17.01 -21.47 -27.01
CA GLN A 104 16.09 -21.45 -28.18
C GLN A 104 14.99 -20.40 -28.03
N LEU A 105 14.62 -20.05 -26.80
CA LEU A 105 13.56 -19.05 -26.51
C LEU A 105 14.12 -17.65 -26.22
N LYS A 106 15.44 -17.47 -26.18
CA LYS A 106 16.09 -16.20 -25.79
C LYS A 106 15.60 -15.00 -26.56
N GLN A 107 15.41 -15.11 -27.89
CA GLN A 107 14.95 -14.00 -28.71
C GLN A 107 13.49 -13.64 -28.42
N VAL A 108 12.61 -14.65 -28.31
CA VAL A 108 11.20 -14.45 -28.02
C VAL A 108 11.01 -13.89 -26.59
N ALA A 109 11.76 -14.41 -25.62
CA ALA A 109 11.77 -13.92 -24.25
C ALA A 109 12.19 -12.43 -24.18
N LYS A 110 13.21 -12.03 -24.96
CA LYS A 110 13.64 -10.62 -25.07
C LYS A 110 12.55 -9.72 -25.65
N GLN A 111 11.85 -10.16 -26.69
CA GLN A 111 10.73 -9.39 -27.28
C GLN A 111 9.58 -9.24 -26.29
N LEU A 112 9.24 -10.30 -25.56
CA LEU A 112 8.22 -10.27 -24.53
C LEU A 112 8.59 -9.30 -23.39
N ASP A 113 9.84 -9.36 -22.89
CA ASP A 113 10.35 -8.42 -21.88
C ASP A 113 10.23 -6.96 -22.37
N GLN A 114 10.60 -6.69 -23.61
CA GLN A 114 10.48 -5.34 -24.19
C GLN A 114 9.03 -4.87 -24.27
N ASN A 115 8.09 -5.74 -24.67
CA ASN A 115 6.67 -5.40 -24.73
C ASN A 115 6.09 -5.11 -23.34
N ILE A 116 6.44 -5.93 -22.33
CA ILE A 116 6.02 -5.67 -20.95
C ILE A 116 6.58 -4.33 -20.47
N ARG A 117 7.84 -4.01 -20.72
CA ARG A 117 8.45 -2.71 -20.37
C ARG A 117 7.74 -1.52 -21.02
N ARG A 118 7.30 -1.65 -22.28
CA ARG A 118 6.50 -0.61 -22.94
C ARG A 118 5.18 -0.37 -22.21
N VAL A 119 4.50 -1.43 -21.78
CA VAL A 119 3.27 -1.30 -20.99
C VAL A 119 3.55 -0.66 -19.63
N GLU A 120 4.65 -1.05 -18.95
CA GLU A 120 5.08 -0.42 -17.70
C GLU A 120 5.30 1.10 -17.88
N GLN A 121 5.96 1.52 -18.97
CA GLN A 121 6.19 2.94 -19.28
C GLN A 121 4.89 3.70 -19.54
N LEU A 122 3.97 3.12 -20.32
CA LEU A 122 2.64 3.70 -20.54
C LEU A 122 1.86 3.89 -19.24
N ILE A 123 1.94 2.93 -18.32
CA ILE A 123 1.32 3.06 -16.99
C ILE A 123 1.94 4.22 -16.23
N VAL A 124 3.27 4.40 -16.25
CA VAL A 124 3.96 5.51 -15.58
C VAL A 124 3.49 6.86 -16.17
N GLN A 125 3.37 6.98 -17.50
CA GLN A 125 2.83 8.18 -18.13
C GLN A 125 1.38 8.47 -17.68
N ARG A 126 0.52 7.44 -17.61
CA ARG A 126 -0.86 7.59 -17.13
C ARG A 126 -0.93 7.96 -15.65
N LEU A 127 0.01 7.48 -14.83
CA LEU A 127 0.15 7.90 -13.44
C LEU A 127 0.48 9.39 -13.32
N LYS A 128 1.44 9.89 -14.13
CA LYS A 128 1.76 11.31 -14.20
C LYS A 128 0.55 12.16 -14.55
N GLN A 129 -0.15 11.78 -15.62
CA GLN A 129 -1.36 12.49 -16.06
C GLN A 129 -2.42 12.52 -14.96
N ALA A 130 -2.69 11.37 -14.34
CA ALA A 130 -3.69 11.28 -13.28
C ALA A 130 -3.34 12.12 -12.03
N LEU A 131 -2.06 12.22 -11.67
CA LEU A 131 -1.60 13.09 -10.58
C LEU A 131 -1.67 14.57 -10.96
N ALA A 132 -1.36 14.92 -12.22
CA ALA A 132 -1.45 16.29 -12.71
C ALA A 132 -2.91 16.79 -12.76
N GLU A 133 -3.84 15.95 -13.24
CA GLU A 133 -5.27 16.26 -13.32
C GLU A 133 -5.88 16.67 -11.96
N VAL A 134 -5.35 16.14 -10.85
CA VAL A 134 -5.81 16.43 -9.49
C VAL A 134 -4.90 17.39 -8.71
N GLY A 135 -3.87 17.95 -9.36
CA GLY A 135 -2.96 18.91 -8.75
C GLY A 135 -1.92 18.32 -7.79
N TRP A 136 -1.77 16.99 -7.75
CA TRP A 136 -0.83 16.31 -6.82
C TRP A 136 0.56 16.04 -7.39
N TYR A 137 0.76 16.35 -8.67
CA TYR A 137 2.04 16.09 -9.33
C TYR A 137 3.20 16.93 -8.76
N GLY A 138 2.92 18.16 -8.29
CA GLY A 138 3.91 19.00 -7.61
C GLY A 138 4.47 18.36 -6.33
N ASP A 139 3.66 17.60 -5.59
CA ASP A 139 4.12 16.86 -4.42
C ASP A 139 5.05 15.70 -4.82
N ALA A 140 4.72 15.01 -5.91
CA ALA A 140 5.61 13.99 -6.47
C ALA A 140 6.95 14.59 -6.90
N GLN A 141 6.96 15.75 -7.56
CA GLN A 141 8.21 16.41 -7.96
C GLN A 141 9.08 16.81 -6.75
N ARG A 142 8.46 17.26 -5.65
CA ARG A 142 9.19 17.52 -4.40
C ARG A 142 9.83 16.27 -3.81
N CYS A 143 9.14 15.14 -3.87
CA CYS A 143 9.69 13.85 -3.44
C CYS A 143 10.82 13.37 -4.37
N ASP A 144 10.68 13.56 -5.68
CA ASP A 144 11.67 13.13 -6.69
C ASP A 144 13.00 13.91 -6.58
N ALA A 145 12.96 15.12 -6.01
CA ALA A 145 14.16 15.91 -5.72
C ALA A 145 15.04 15.31 -4.60
N ILE A 146 14.56 14.32 -3.88
CA ILE A 146 15.33 13.64 -2.82
C ILE A 146 16.19 12.55 -3.46
N GLU A 147 17.50 12.59 -3.24
CA GLU A 147 18.44 11.60 -3.78
C GLU A 147 18.04 10.16 -3.43
N GLY A 148 17.97 9.33 -4.44
CA GLY A 148 17.56 7.92 -4.34
C GLY A 148 16.07 7.68 -4.56
N ILE A 149 15.23 8.70 -4.43
CA ILE A 149 13.81 8.60 -4.78
C ILE A 149 13.66 8.85 -6.29
N GLY A 150 13.18 7.85 -7.02
CA GLY A 150 12.88 8.02 -8.45
C GLY A 150 11.40 8.27 -8.70
N GLU A 151 11.08 8.64 -9.93
CA GLU A 151 9.76 9.07 -10.40
C GLU A 151 8.59 8.20 -9.91
N LEU A 152 8.70 6.88 -9.99
CA LEU A 152 7.63 6.00 -9.53
C LEU A 152 7.42 6.04 -8.02
N THR A 153 8.52 6.07 -7.26
CA THR A 153 8.47 6.14 -5.79
C THR A 153 7.89 7.47 -5.34
N SER A 154 8.26 8.56 -6.00
CA SER A 154 7.74 9.90 -5.73
C SER A 154 6.24 10.00 -5.98
N MET A 155 5.75 9.45 -7.10
CA MET A 155 4.32 9.38 -7.39
C MET A 155 3.55 8.50 -6.40
N ALA A 156 4.15 7.38 -5.96
CA ALA A 156 3.57 6.50 -4.95
C ALA A 156 3.45 7.19 -3.59
N LEU A 157 4.46 7.94 -3.19
CA LEU A 157 4.46 8.74 -1.95
C LEU A 157 3.39 9.83 -2.00
N ALA A 158 3.33 10.62 -3.09
CA ALA A 158 2.33 11.66 -3.26
C ALA A 158 0.90 11.09 -3.19
N ASN A 159 0.62 10.02 -3.95
CA ASN A 159 -0.68 9.35 -3.89
C ASN A 159 -1.03 8.86 -2.48
N THR A 160 -0.05 8.33 -1.75
CA THR A 160 -0.27 7.81 -0.39
C THR A 160 -0.52 8.94 0.59
N PHE A 161 0.19 10.07 0.45
CA PHE A 161 0.00 11.26 1.26
C PHE A 161 -1.41 11.82 1.13
N HIS A 162 -1.95 11.88 -0.09
CA HIS A 162 -3.31 12.37 -0.36
C HIS A 162 -4.44 11.41 0.04
N ARG A 163 -4.12 10.17 0.44
CA ARG A 163 -5.11 9.20 0.96
C ARG A 163 -5.54 9.43 2.39
N GLY A 164 -4.80 10.21 3.16
CA GLY A 164 -5.04 10.42 4.57
C GLY A 164 -4.70 11.83 5.02
N ARG A 165 -5.17 12.17 6.23
CA ARG A 165 -4.75 13.37 6.94
C ARG A 165 -3.75 12.97 8.00
N PHE A 166 -2.49 13.31 7.82
CA PHE A 166 -1.41 12.99 8.75
C PHE A 166 -1.13 14.18 9.65
N ARG A 167 -1.09 13.93 10.97
CA ARG A 167 -0.81 14.96 11.99
C ARG A 167 0.69 15.24 12.15
N SER A 168 1.53 14.28 11.73
CA SER A 168 2.99 14.34 11.86
C SER A 168 3.65 13.42 10.83
N SER A 169 4.96 13.58 10.63
CA SER A 169 5.80 12.66 9.86
C SER A 169 5.75 11.24 10.42
N ASP A 170 5.75 11.08 11.75
CA ASP A 170 5.68 9.76 12.39
C ASP A 170 4.38 9.04 12.09
N ALA A 171 3.25 9.77 12.04
CA ALA A 171 1.96 9.21 11.64
C ALA A 171 1.99 8.72 10.17
N PHE A 172 2.70 9.42 9.29
CA PHE A 172 2.88 9.00 7.91
C PHE A 172 3.79 7.77 7.83
N ILE A 173 4.92 7.76 8.55
CA ILE A 173 5.85 6.61 8.64
C ILE A 173 5.11 5.36 9.15
N ALA A 174 4.28 5.51 10.19
CA ALA A 174 3.46 4.42 10.71
C ALA A 174 2.43 3.91 9.69
N TYR A 175 1.81 4.82 8.91
CA TYR A 175 0.89 4.45 7.84
C TYR A 175 1.59 3.67 6.72
N LEU A 176 2.86 3.96 6.43
CA LEU A 176 3.70 3.20 5.50
C LEU A 176 4.09 1.82 6.05
N GLY A 177 3.90 1.58 7.36
CA GLY A 177 4.34 0.36 8.05
C GLY A 177 5.86 0.28 8.19
N MET A 178 6.51 1.44 8.27
CA MET A 178 7.96 1.61 8.46
C MET A 178 8.32 1.94 9.92
N ASP A 179 7.33 2.05 10.79
CA ASP A 179 7.50 2.22 12.23
C ASP A 179 7.97 0.92 12.91
N VAL A 180 8.54 1.06 14.09
CA VAL A 180 9.13 -0.05 14.84
C VAL A 180 8.10 -0.65 15.79
N LYS A 181 7.86 -1.96 15.65
CA LYS A 181 7.07 -2.72 16.61
C LYS A 181 7.87 -2.98 17.89
N VAL A 182 7.36 -2.49 19.02
CA VAL A 182 7.90 -2.73 20.35
C VAL A 182 7.15 -3.93 20.97
N ARG A 183 7.90 -4.88 21.53
CA ARG A 183 7.37 -6.02 22.29
C ARG A 183 8.26 -6.19 23.53
N ASP A 184 8.01 -5.39 24.53
CA ASP A 184 8.70 -5.49 25.82
C ASP A 184 7.72 -6.07 26.86
N SER A 185 8.19 -6.94 27.72
CA SER A 185 7.42 -7.55 28.81
C SER A 185 8.30 -7.63 30.06
N GLY A 186 7.98 -6.86 31.08
CA GLY A 186 8.80 -6.77 32.30
C GLY A 186 10.23 -6.35 32.01
N THR A 187 11.20 -7.13 32.44
CA THR A 187 12.62 -6.89 32.19
C THR A 187 13.12 -7.35 30.82
N GLN A 188 12.29 -8.09 30.08
CA GLN A 188 12.67 -8.61 28.74
C GLN A 188 12.41 -7.57 27.67
N LYS A 189 13.47 -7.16 26.95
CA LYS A 189 13.39 -6.33 25.75
C LYS A 189 13.25 -7.21 24.52
N GLY A 190 12.10 -7.15 23.85
CA GLY A 190 11.85 -7.89 22.65
C GLY A 190 12.62 -7.33 21.43
N ARG A 191 12.87 -8.18 20.44
CA ARG A 191 13.55 -7.78 19.20
C ARG A 191 12.73 -6.75 18.44
N ARG A 192 13.34 -5.62 18.09
CA ARG A 192 12.73 -4.56 17.28
C ARG A 192 12.55 -5.03 15.84
N LYS A 193 11.37 -4.85 15.28
CA LYS A 193 11.03 -5.18 13.89
C LYS A 193 10.08 -4.13 13.33
N LEU A 194 10.12 -3.89 12.02
CA LEU A 194 9.12 -3.05 11.35
C LEU A 194 7.72 -3.65 11.51
N THR A 195 6.70 -2.78 11.67
CA THR A 195 5.30 -3.21 11.80
C THR A 195 4.77 -3.85 10.52
N LYS A 196 5.23 -3.39 9.36
CA LYS A 196 4.81 -3.83 8.02
C LYS A 196 3.30 -3.72 7.77
N LYS A 197 2.58 -2.85 8.49
CA LYS A 197 1.13 -2.67 8.39
C LYS A 197 0.67 -1.85 7.18
N GLY A 198 1.59 -1.27 6.41
CA GLY A 198 1.28 -0.48 5.21
C GLY A 198 1.30 -1.29 3.91
N ASP A 199 1.29 -0.57 2.78
CA ASP A 199 1.35 -1.14 1.43
C ASP A 199 2.71 -1.83 1.18
N PRO A 200 2.75 -3.13 0.88
CA PRO A 200 4.00 -3.87 0.62
C PRO A 200 4.77 -3.34 -0.59
N GLU A 201 4.06 -2.93 -1.65
CA GLU A 201 4.70 -2.41 -2.86
C GLU A 201 5.38 -1.07 -2.60
N LEU A 202 4.74 -0.18 -1.84
CA LEU A 202 5.36 1.08 -1.47
C LEU A 202 6.60 0.87 -0.60
N ARG A 203 6.56 -0.07 0.37
CA ARG A 203 7.76 -0.43 1.13
C ARG A 203 8.88 -0.98 0.27
N ARG A 204 8.56 -1.79 -0.75
CA ARG A 204 9.52 -2.30 -1.73
C ARG A 204 10.15 -1.15 -2.53
N LEU A 205 9.35 -0.19 -2.97
CA LEU A 205 9.85 1.00 -3.67
C LEU A 205 10.76 1.84 -2.78
N LEU A 206 10.37 2.06 -1.52
CA LEU A 206 11.19 2.79 -0.54
C LEU A 206 12.49 2.05 -0.21
N TYR A 207 12.46 0.73 -0.10
CA TYR A 207 13.68 -0.07 0.06
C TYR A 207 14.64 0.13 -1.13
N ASN A 208 14.12 0.08 -2.36
CA ASN A 208 14.94 0.33 -3.55
C ASN A 208 15.49 1.75 -3.58
N ALA A 209 14.70 2.74 -3.18
CA ALA A 209 15.15 4.13 -3.04
C ALA A 209 16.28 4.26 -2.03
N ALA A 210 16.16 3.64 -0.85
CA ALA A 210 17.23 3.61 0.15
C ALA A 210 18.49 2.91 -0.36
N MET A 211 18.34 1.80 -1.12
CA MET A 211 19.48 1.10 -1.74
C MET A 211 20.17 1.94 -2.84
N ALA A 212 19.45 2.82 -3.51
CA ALA A 212 20.04 3.80 -4.43
C ALA A 212 20.72 4.94 -3.66
N ALA A 213 20.02 5.53 -2.69
CA ALA A 213 20.49 6.65 -1.88
C ALA A 213 21.82 6.35 -1.15
N ARG A 214 21.99 5.15 -0.58
CA ARG A 214 23.23 4.75 0.14
C ARG A 214 24.51 4.91 -0.68
N LYS A 215 24.40 4.99 -2.01
CA LYS A 215 25.54 5.16 -2.92
C LYS A 215 25.89 6.63 -3.17
N THR A 216 24.99 7.54 -2.81
CA THR A 216 25.18 8.97 -3.02
C THR A 216 26.01 9.59 -1.90
N THR A 217 26.62 10.74 -2.19
CA THR A 217 27.47 11.44 -1.21
C THR A 217 26.66 11.88 0.02
N ALA A 218 25.42 12.31 -0.17
CA ALA A 218 24.56 12.80 0.91
C ALA A 218 24.19 11.71 1.93
N TRP A 219 24.00 10.46 1.51
CA TRP A 219 23.49 9.39 2.37
C TRP A 219 24.49 8.32 2.77
N LYS A 220 25.65 8.27 2.08
CA LYS A 220 26.67 7.24 2.32
C LYS A 220 27.21 7.26 3.76
N GLY A 221 27.45 8.44 4.32
CA GLY A 221 27.94 8.60 5.70
C GLY A 221 26.94 8.03 6.71
N LEU A 222 25.68 8.44 6.60
CA LEU A 222 24.60 7.97 7.47
C LEU A 222 24.41 6.45 7.37
N TYR A 223 24.43 5.91 6.16
CA TYR A 223 24.31 4.46 5.95
C TYR A 223 25.42 3.68 6.64
N ASN A 224 26.67 4.15 6.54
CA ASN A 224 27.83 3.50 7.19
C ASN A 224 27.72 3.54 8.73
N THR A 225 27.18 4.62 9.31
CA THR A 225 26.95 4.72 10.76
C THR A 225 25.98 3.65 11.27
N TYR A 226 25.01 3.24 10.46
CA TYR A 226 24.04 2.19 10.84
C TYR A 226 24.54 0.77 10.56
N LEU A 227 25.66 0.60 9.87
CA LEU A 227 26.28 -0.72 9.63
C LEU A 227 27.32 -1.08 10.69
N ALA A 228 27.90 -0.07 11.37
CA ALA A 228 28.85 -0.24 12.47
C ALA A 228 28.14 -0.64 13.77
#